data_5f11ab612b14cd0268653843ee9dc65e
#
_entry.id   5f11ab612b14cd0268653843ee9dc65e
#
_cell.length_a   1.000
_cell.length_b   1.000
_cell.length_c   1.000
_cell.angle_alpha   90.00
_cell.angle_beta   90.00
_cell.angle_gamma   90.00
#
_symmetry.space_group_name_H-M   'P 1'
#
loop_
_entity.id
_entity.type
_entity.pdbx_description
1 polymer ?
#
loop_
_entity_poly.entity_id
_entity_poly.type
_entity_poly.pdbx_seq_one_letter_code
_entity_poly.pdbx_strand_id
1 'polypeptide(L)'
;LLALGTLLSSCIGTTGASMLMVRPVIKMNSWRKRKSHIMVFFIFMVSNMGGCLTPIGDPPLLMGFMRGVPFFWSLHLLPMLLFNMAILLFAFYHLDKWAYRRDIAEGRKPDISKPGTEFRIDGLHNIVFLLMIVGAVILSGVLPGMPAFQDGAGNVKGIHIFGEVTLSFPALIEIAVILLAAWLSFRTTKQEIRRRNHFTWGAIKEVAVLFIG
;
A
#
# COMPACT_ATOMS: atom_id res chain seq x y z
N LEU A 1 -2.94 -14.07 5.78
CA LEU A 1 -1.96 -13.12 5.24
C LEU A 1 -2.42 -12.48 3.94
N LEU A 2 -2.90 -13.25 2.93
CA LEU A 2 -3.36 -12.71 1.64
C LEU A 2 -4.47 -11.67 1.83
N ALA A 3 -5.55 -12.01 2.54
CA ALA A 3 -6.66 -11.09 2.80
C ALA A 3 -6.22 -9.83 3.57
N LEU A 4 -5.37 -9.99 4.60
CA LEU A 4 -4.81 -8.86 5.34
C LEU A 4 -3.94 -7.97 4.44
N GLY A 5 -3.11 -8.58 3.60
CA GLY A 5 -2.28 -7.84 2.65
C GLY A 5 -3.11 -7.06 1.64
N THR A 6 -4.21 -7.65 1.15
CA THR A 6 -5.15 -6.99 0.22
C THR A 6 -5.77 -5.73 0.85
N LEU A 7 -6.24 -5.82 2.09
CA LEU A 7 -6.80 -4.66 2.79
C LEU A 7 -5.73 -3.60 3.10
N LEU A 8 -4.54 -4.06 3.49
CA LEU A 8 -3.42 -3.16 3.79
C LEU A 8 -2.96 -2.40 2.54
N SER A 9 -3.02 -3.02 1.36
CA SER A 9 -2.67 -2.38 0.08
C SER A 9 -3.49 -1.14 -0.21
N SER A 10 -4.76 -1.12 0.17
CA SER A 10 -5.61 0.06 0.02
C SER A 10 -5.18 1.22 0.93
N CYS A 11 -4.46 0.94 2.03
CA CYS A 11 -4.04 1.98 2.99
C CYS A 11 -2.63 2.51 2.73
N ILE A 12 -1.70 1.63 2.34
CA ILE A 12 -0.26 1.97 2.20
C ILE A 12 0.27 1.82 0.77
N GLY A 13 -0.63 1.56 -0.18
CA GLY A 13 -0.29 1.27 -1.57
C GLY A 13 0.12 -0.18 -1.81
N THR A 14 -0.08 -0.63 -3.03
CA THR A 14 0.23 -2.01 -3.46
C THR A 14 1.71 -2.35 -3.32
N THR A 15 2.60 -1.42 -3.67
CA THR A 15 4.06 -1.61 -3.54
C THR A 15 4.48 -1.75 -2.07
N GLY A 16 3.99 -0.86 -1.20
CA GLY A 16 4.28 -0.89 0.24
C GLY A 16 3.80 -2.17 0.90
N ALA A 17 2.54 -2.56 0.66
CA ALA A 17 1.96 -3.78 1.19
C ALA A 17 2.68 -5.03 0.68
N SER A 18 3.04 -5.05 -0.60
CA SER A 18 3.78 -6.17 -1.20
C SER A 18 5.15 -6.33 -0.56
N MET A 19 5.91 -5.26 -0.40
CA MET A 19 7.23 -5.30 0.24
C MET A 19 7.16 -5.76 1.70
N LEU A 20 6.12 -5.34 2.42
CA LEU A 20 5.91 -5.73 3.82
C LEU A 20 5.55 -7.21 3.94
N MET A 21 4.67 -7.71 3.07
CA MET A 21 4.04 -9.03 3.22
C MET A 21 4.76 -10.16 2.47
N VAL A 22 5.54 -9.86 1.42
CA VAL A 22 6.20 -10.90 0.61
C VAL A 22 7.16 -11.76 1.42
N ARG A 23 7.90 -11.16 2.35
CA ARG A 23 8.88 -11.88 3.18
C ARG A 23 8.25 -12.84 4.17
N PRO A 24 7.26 -12.43 4.99
CA PRO A 24 6.49 -13.36 5.81
C PRO A 24 5.91 -14.53 4.98
N VAL A 25 5.34 -14.23 3.81
CA VAL A 25 4.77 -15.25 2.93
C VAL A 25 5.82 -16.24 2.45
N ILE A 26 6.99 -15.77 1.99
CA ILE A 26 8.09 -16.63 1.56
C ILE A 26 8.63 -17.45 2.73
N LYS A 27 8.86 -16.82 3.90
CA LYS A 27 9.44 -17.48 5.07
C LYS A 27 8.54 -18.59 5.61
N MET A 28 7.23 -18.33 5.73
CA MET A 28 6.26 -19.33 6.19
C MET A 28 6.15 -20.54 5.26
N ASN A 29 6.43 -20.36 3.97
CA ASN A 29 6.32 -21.40 2.96
C ASN A 29 7.69 -21.91 2.45
N SER A 30 8.79 -21.61 3.17
CA SER A 30 10.15 -21.98 2.76
C SER A 30 10.35 -23.50 2.68
N TRP A 31 9.70 -24.28 3.53
CA TRP A 31 9.75 -25.73 3.57
C TRP A 31 9.02 -26.43 2.41
N ARG A 32 8.12 -25.71 1.71
CA ARG A 32 7.28 -26.24 0.63
C ARG A 32 8.06 -26.29 -0.70
N LYS A 33 7.84 -27.36 -1.46
CA LYS A 33 8.32 -27.47 -2.84
C LYS A 33 7.36 -26.76 -3.81
N ARG A 34 6.05 -26.96 -3.61
CA ARG A 34 4.98 -26.40 -4.44
C ARG A 34 4.47 -25.11 -3.84
N LYS A 35 5.17 -24.00 -4.10
CA LYS A 35 4.84 -22.67 -3.53
C LYS A 35 4.58 -21.58 -4.58
N SER A 36 4.72 -21.90 -5.88
CA SER A 36 4.56 -20.90 -6.96
C SER A 36 3.15 -20.30 -6.97
N HIS A 37 2.11 -21.10 -6.74
CA HIS A 37 0.74 -20.63 -6.67
C HIS A 37 0.53 -19.59 -5.55
N ILE A 38 1.24 -19.73 -4.42
CA ILE A 38 1.14 -18.77 -3.31
C ILE A 38 1.59 -17.37 -3.77
N MET A 39 2.69 -17.31 -4.55
CA MET A 39 3.19 -16.06 -5.09
C MET A 39 2.26 -15.48 -6.17
N VAL A 40 1.67 -16.32 -7.00
CA VAL A 40 0.70 -15.89 -8.01
C VAL A 40 -0.52 -15.26 -7.36
N PHE A 41 -1.12 -15.92 -6.36
CA PHE A 41 -2.25 -15.35 -5.64
C PHE A 41 -1.88 -14.13 -4.81
N PHE A 42 -0.66 -14.08 -4.29
CA PHE A 42 -0.14 -12.89 -3.62
C PHE A 42 -0.09 -11.69 -4.56
N ILE A 43 0.42 -11.86 -5.77
CA ILE A 43 0.47 -10.81 -6.79
C ILE A 43 -0.95 -10.36 -7.16
N PHE A 44 -1.85 -11.27 -7.44
CA PHE A 44 -3.23 -10.90 -7.80
C PHE A 44 -3.95 -10.16 -6.67
N MET A 45 -3.84 -10.63 -5.45
CA MET A 45 -4.60 -10.10 -4.33
C MET A 45 -3.94 -8.87 -3.71
N VAL A 46 -2.65 -8.97 -3.35
CA VAL A 46 -1.96 -7.93 -2.57
C VAL A 46 -1.36 -6.87 -3.49
N SER A 47 -0.63 -7.30 -4.53
CA SER A 47 0.13 -6.38 -5.37
C SER A 47 -0.73 -5.70 -6.45
N ASN A 48 -1.94 -6.21 -6.72
CA ASN A 48 -2.81 -5.67 -7.76
C ASN A 48 -4.18 -5.27 -7.20
N MET A 49 -5.06 -6.23 -6.95
CA MET A 49 -6.45 -5.97 -6.56
C MET A 49 -6.58 -5.14 -5.26
N GLY A 50 -5.63 -5.30 -4.33
CA GLY A 50 -5.69 -4.67 -3.01
C GLY A 50 -5.65 -3.14 -3.03
N GLY A 51 -5.13 -2.53 -4.10
CA GLY A 51 -5.02 -1.07 -4.21
C GLY A 51 -6.31 -0.33 -4.59
N CYS A 52 -7.39 -1.04 -4.95
CA CYS A 52 -8.54 -0.43 -5.61
C CYS A 52 -9.46 0.44 -4.74
N LEU A 53 -9.34 0.44 -3.41
CA LEU A 53 -10.28 1.13 -2.52
C LEU A 53 -9.94 2.59 -2.23
N THR A 54 -8.72 3.00 -2.48
CA THR A 54 -8.31 4.39 -2.22
C THR A 54 -7.37 4.92 -3.31
N PRO A 55 -7.35 6.21 -3.55
CA PRO A 55 -6.39 6.84 -4.46
C PRO A 55 -4.92 6.63 -4.07
N ILE A 56 -4.63 6.36 -2.80
CA ILE A 56 -3.27 6.06 -2.32
C ILE A 56 -2.87 4.61 -2.68
N GLY A 57 -3.86 3.75 -2.87
CA GLY A 57 -3.67 2.33 -3.14
C GLY A 57 -3.04 2.05 -4.49
N ASP A 58 -3.40 2.82 -5.51
CA ASP A 58 -2.98 2.54 -6.88
C ASP A 58 -2.79 3.83 -7.70
N PRO A 59 -1.68 3.97 -8.46
CA PRO A 59 -1.37 5.18 -9.26
C PRO A 59 -2.49 5.64 -10.19
N PRO A 60 -3.19 4.79 -10.95
CA PRO A 60 -4.32 5.21 -11.78
C PRO A 60 -5.45 5.88 -11.00
N LEU A 61 -5.76 5.39 -9.79
CA LEU A 61 -6.78 6.00 -8.93
C LEU A 61 -6.32 7.36 -8.40
N LEU A 62 -5.03 7.50 -8.08
CA LEU A 62 -4.44 8.78 -7.71
C LEU A 62 -4.57 9.80 -8.84
N MET A 63 -4.29 9.39 -10.08
CA MET A 63 -4.47 10.26 -11.25
C MET A 63 -5.93 10.67 -11.45
N GLY A 64 -6.89 9.77 -11.22
CA GLY A 64 -8.32 10.10 -11.22
C GLY A 64 -8.68 11.11 -10.14
N PHE A 65 -8.17 10.93 -8.92
CA PHE A 65 -8.36 11.86 -7.80
C PHE A 65 -7.80 13.26 -8.13
N MET A 66 -6.59 13.35 -8.68
CA MET A 66 -5.99 14.62 -9.12
C MET A 66 -6.80 15.32 -10.22
N ARG A 67 -7.62 14.57 -10.97
CA ARG A 67 -8.54 15.11 -12.00
C ARG A 67 -9.95 15.39 -11.48
N GLY A 68 -10.14 15.38 -10.14
CA GLY A 68 -11.39 15.78 -9.50
C GLY A 68 -12.35 14.65 -9.14
N VAL A 69 -11.95 13.38 -9.27
CA VAL A 69 -12.74 12.26 -8.74
C VAL A 69 -12.67 12.30 -7.19
N PRO A 70 -13.82 12.27 -6.48
CA PRO A 70 -13.80 12.31 -5.01
C PRO A 70 -13.00 11.15 -4.41
N PHE A 71 -12.25 11.42 -3.32
CA PHE A 71 -11.39 10.43 -2.65
C PHE A 71 -12.14 9.14 -2.31
N PHE A 72 -13.34 9.27 -1.76
CA PHE A 72 -14.16 8.13 -1.32
C PHE A 72 -14.96 7.46 -2.44
N TRP A 73 -14.86 7.94 -3.68
CA TRP A 73 -15.57 7.34 -4.81
C TRP A 73 -15.16 5.87 -5.00
N SER A 74 -13.89 5.57 -4.87
CA SER A 74 -13.34 4.21 -5.03
C SER A 74 -13.87 3.21 -4.00
N LEU A 75 -14.43 3.66 -2.86
CA LEU A 75 -15.10 2.76 -1.91
C LEU A 75 -16.34 2.05 -2.51
N HIS A 76 -16.93 2.59 -3.58
CA HIS A 76 -17.99 1.89 -4.32
C HIS A 76 -17.50 0.57 -4.94
N LEU A 77 -16.19 0.39 -5.09
CA LEU A 77 -15.59 -0.86 -5.56
C LEU A 77 -15.50 -1.94 -4.47
N LEU A 78 -15.78 -1.60 -3.20
CA LEU A 78 -15.70 -2.54 -2.08
C LEU A 78 -16.48 -3.84 -2.28
N PRO A 79 -17.75 -3.84 -2.75
CA PRO A 79 -18.48 -5.09 -3.01
C PRO A 79 -17.80 -5.95 -4.08
N MET A 80 -17.25 -5.33 -5.14
CA MET A 80 -16.51 -6.02 -6.19
C MET A 80 -15.20 -6.60 -5.67
N LEU A 81 -14.48 -5.84 -4.84
CA LEU A 81 -13.28 -6.32 -4.18
C LEU A 81 -13.57 -7.55 -3.31
N LEU A 82 -14.58 -7.48 -2.46
CA LEU A 82 -14.96 -8.58 -1.57
C LEU A 82 -15.38 -9.82 -2.35
N PHE A 83 -16.15 -9.66 -3.42
CA PHE A 83 -16.56 -10.76 -4.29
C PHE A 83 -15.35 -11.43 -4.97
N ASN A 84 -14.47 -10.65 -5.60
CA ASN A 84 -13.26 -11.17 -6.23
C ASN A 84 -12.31 -11.81 -5.20
N MET A 85 -12.16 -11.18 -4.02
CA MET A 85 -11.36 -11.74 -2.94
C MET A 85 -11.90 -13.09 -2.47
N ALA A 86 -13.22 -13.24 -2.34
CA ALA A 86 -13.84 -14.51 -1.98
C ALA A 86 -13.57 -15.61 -3.01
N ILE A 87 -13.71 -15.31 -4.30
CA ILE A 87 -13.41 -16.25 -5.38
C ILE A 87 -11.93 -16.65 -5.37
N LEU A 88 -11.03 -15.68 -5.26
CA LEU A 88 -9.59 -15.95 -5.26
C LEU A 88 -9.16 -16.74 -4.02
N LEU A 89 -9.71 -16.42 -2.84
CA LEU A 89 -9.43 -17.18 -1.63
C LEU A 89 -9.97 -18.61 -1.70
N PHE A 90 -11.16 -18.80 -2.29
CA PHE A 90 -11.72 -20.12 -2.52
C PHE A 90 -10.84 -20.94 -3.45
N ALA A 91 -10.45 -20.39 -4.59
CA ALA A 91 -9.55 -21.05 -5.56
C ALA A 91 -8.19 -21.34 -4.91
N PHE A 92 -7.63 -20.36 -4.18
CA PHE A 92 -6.38 -20.54 -3.44
C PHE A 92 -6.46 -21.68 -2.43
N TYR A 93 -7.54 -21.73 -1.63
CA TYR A 93 -7.71 -22.76 -0.62
C TYR A 93 -7.68 -24.16 -1.22
N HIS A 94 -8.40 -24.39 -2.32
CA HIS A 94 -8.43 -25.71 -2.97
C HIS A 94 -7.09 -26.10 -3.57
N LEU A 95 -6.43 -25.16 -4.26
CA LEU A 95 -5.13 -25.38 -4.88
C LEU A 95 -4.04 -25.55 -3.83
N ASP A 96 -4.06 -24.74 -2.78
CA ASP A 96 -3.10 -24.81 -1.69
C ASP A 96 -3.23 -26.12 -0.89
N LYS A 97 -4.47 -26.53 -0.59
CA LYS A 97 -4.75 -27.82 0.08
C LYS A 97 -4.24 -29.01 -0.72
N TRP A 98 -4.41 -28.99 -2.04
CA TRP A 98 -3.88 -30.03 -2.91
C TRP A 98 -2.34 -30.04 -2.90
N ALA A 99 -1.70 -28.89 -3.07
CA ALA A 99 -0.24 -28.74 -3.04
C ALA A 99 0.36 -29.15 -1.68
N TYR A 100 -0.29 -28.70 -0.59
CA TYR A 100 0.11 -29.02 0.79
C TYR A 100 0.09 -30.53 1.04
N ARG A 101 -1.01 -31.22 0.66
CA ARG A 101 -1.10 -32.70 0.81
C ARG A 101 0.00 -33.43 0.09
N ARG A 102 0.37 -32.99 -1.13
CA ARG A 102 1.47 -33.57 -1.89
C ARG A 102 2.84 -33.34 -1.26
N ASP A 103 3.08 -32.12 -0.74
CA ASP A 103 4.34 -31.81 -0.06
C ASP A 103 4.50 -32.67 1.22
N ILE A 104 3.43 -32.89 2.00
CA ILE A 104 3.46 -33.79 3.16
C ILE A 104 3.67 -35.25 2.75
N ALA A 105 3.03 -35.73 1.69
CA ALA A 105 3.20 -37.10 1.18
C ALA A 105 4.65 -37.36 0.71
N GLU A 106 5.36 -36.33 0.24
CA GLU A 106 6.79 -36.39 -0.11
C GLU A 106 7.72 -36.28 1.13
N GLY A 107 7.17 -36.39 2.36
CA GLY A 107 7.96 -36.36 3.59
C GLY A 107 8.41 -34.96 4.04
N ARG A 108 7.93 -33.89 3.41
CA ARG A 108 8.23 -32.52 3.83
C ARG A 108 7.39 -32.15 5.02
N LYS A 109 8.01 -31.53 6.01
CA LYS A 109 7.33 -31.07 7.22
C LYS A 109 7.58 -29.58 7.45
N PRO A 110 6.59 -28.83 7.99
CA PRO A 110 6.84 -27.49 8.47
C PRO A 110 7.98 -27.50 9.49
N ASP A 111 8.95 -26.62 9.35
CA ASP A 111 10.03 -26.45 10.32
C ASP A 111 9.48 -25.74 11.57
N ILE A 112 8.90 -26.54 12.47
CA ILE A 112 8.32 -26.04 13.76
C ILE A 112 9.44 -25.85 14.81
N SER A 113 10.66 -26.31 14.52
CA SER A 113 11.77 -26.33 15.49
C SER A 113 12.40 -24.95 15.73
N LYS A 114 12.12 -23.96 14.89
CA LYS A 114 12.47 -22.58 15.20
C LYS A 114 11.32 -21.97 15.99
N PRO A 115 11.52 -21.71 17.31
CA PRO A 115 10.53 -20.97 18.09
C PRO A 115 10.18 -19.75 17.25
N GLY A 116 8.89 -19.56 17.00
CA GLY A 116 8.40 -18.47 16.18
C GLY A 116 9.10 -17.21 16.68
N THR A 117 9.80 -16.53 15.78
CA THR A 117 10.21 -15.16 16.06
C THR A 117 8.96 -14.50 16.61
N GLU A 118 9.00 -14.12 17.89
CA GLU A 118 7.91 -13.45 18.56
C GLU A 118 7.35 -12.45 17.57
N PHE A 119 6.03 -12.48 17.36
CA PHE A 119 5.37 -11.57 16.42
C PHE A 119 5.48 -10.17 17.02
N ARG A 120 6.63 -9.57 16.82
CA ARG A 120 6.96 -8.25 17.33
C ARG A 120 6.75 -7.25 16.21
N ILE A 121 5.77 -6.40 16.40
CA ILE A 121 5.53 -5.27 15.50
C ILE A 121 6.44 -4.13 15.96
N ASP A 122 7.63 -4.07 15.36
CA ASP A 122 8.55 -2.97 15.60
C ASP A 122 8.13 -1.76 14.75
N GLY A 123 8.09 -0.58 15.37
CA GLY A 123 7.78 0.67 14.66
C GLY A 123 6.28 1.03 14.61
N LEU A 124 5.49 0.59 15.59
CA LEU A 124 4.03 0.88 15.67
C LEU A 124 3.72 2.38 15.61
N HIS A 125 4.65 3.25 16.09
CA HIS A 125 4.53 4.70 16.00
C HIS A 125 4.44 5.21 14.54
N ASN A 126 4.94 4.45 13.56
CA ASN A 126 4.83 4.82 12.15
C ASN A 126 3.38 4.76 11.63
N ILE A 127 2.47 4.08 12.34
CA ILE A 127 1.03 4.11 12.02
C ILE A 127 0.49 5.55 12.16
N VAL A 128 0.97 6.31 13.15
CA VAL A 128 0.57 7.73 13.31
C VAL A 128 0.99 8.55 12.09
N PHE A 129 2.21 8.35 11.60
CA PHE A 129 2.69 9.05 10.40
C PHE A 129 1.93 8.61 9.15
N LEU A 130 1.57 7.33 9.05
CA LEU A 130 0.71 6.83 7.97
C LEU A 130 -0.67 7.50 8.01
N LEU A 131 -1.31 7.57 9.18
CA LEU A 131 -2.60 8.26 9.35
C LEU A 131 -2.50 9.74 9.03
N MET A 132 -1.37 10.36 9.35
CA MET A 132 -1.09 11.75 9.01
C MET A 132 -1.02 11.96 7.48
N ILE A 133 -0.37 11.05 6.75
CA ILE A 133 -0.33 11.07 5.28
C ILE A 133 -1.73 10.87 4.69
N VAL A 134 -2.46 9.85 5.16
CA VAL A 134 -3.84 9.60 4.71
C VAL A 134 -4.74 10.82 4.96
N GLY A 135 -4.63 11.42 6.14
CA GLY A 135 -5.35 12.64 6.48
C GLY A 135 -5.00 13.82 5.57
N ALA A 136 -3.71 14.00 5.24
CA ALA A 136 -3.27 15.06 4.34
C ALA A 136 -3.84 14.88 2.92
N VAL A 137 -3.85 13.66 2.39
CA VAL A 137 -4.44 13.35 1.07
C VAL A 137 -5.95 13.59 1.07
N ILE A 138 -6.66 13.19 2.13
CA ILE A 138 -8.11 13.46 2.24
C ILE A 138 -8.36 14.98 2.31
N LEU A 139 -7.59 15.70 3.11
CA LEU A 139 -7.71 17.15 3.24
C LEU A 139 -7.45 17.86 1.92
N SER A 140 -6.43 17.45 1.16
CA SER A 140 -6.13 18.08 -0.13
C SER A 140 -7.25 17.90 -1.16
N GLY A 141 -8.07 16.85 -1.02
CA GLY A 141 -9.29 16.66 -1.82
C GLY A 141 -10.49 17.47 -1.36
N VAL A 142 -10.57 17.83 -0.08
CA VAL A 142 -11.70 18.57 0.49
C VAL A 142 -11.45 20.08 0.49
N LEU A 143 -10.24 20.53 0.79
CA LEU A 143 -9.86 21.94 0.90
C LEU A 143 -10.16 22.79 -0.35
N PRO A 144 -10.02 22.29 -1.60
CA PRO A 144 -10.39 23.04 -2.79
C PRO A 144 -11.85 23.51 -2.83
N GLY A 145 -12.76 22.78 -2.16
CA GLY A 145 -14.17 23.14 -2.04
C GLY A 145 -14.46 24.22 -1.00
N MET A 146 -13.48 24.61 -0.18
CA MET A 146 -13.67 25.61 0.86
C MET A 146 -13.45 27.04 0.33
N PRO A 147 -14.30 28.01 0.67
CA PRO A 147 -14.17 29.41 0.21
C PRO A 147 -12.81 30.05 0.52
N ALA A 148 -12.15 29.62 1.61
CA ALA A 148 -10.83 30.13 1.99
C ALA A 148 -9.73 29.83 0.96
N PHE A 149 -9.85 28.73 0.23
CA PHE A 149 -8.90 28.26 -0.78
C PHE A 149 -9.31 28.60 -2.22
N GLN A 150 -10.42 29.30 -2.40
CA GLN A 150 -10.91 29.76 -3.70
C GLN A 150 -10.66 31.27 -3.88
N ASP A 151 -10.41 31.66 -5.12
CA ASP A 151 -10.41 33.07 -5.51
C ASP A 151 -11.84 33.57 -5.73
N GLY A 152 -11.99 34.87 -5.99
CA GLY A 152 -13.31 35.47 -6.27
C GLY A 152 -14.01 34.94 -7.53
N ALA A 153 -13.31 34.17 -8.35
CA ALA A 153 -13.83 33.52 -9.56
C ALA A 153 -14.15 32.02 -9.35
N GLY A 154 -13.95 31.49 -8.14
CA GLY A 154 -14.21 30.08 -7.80
C GLY A 154 -13.06 29.14 -8.15
N ASN A 155 -11.92 29.64 -8.64
CA ASN A 155 -10.75 28.81 -8.90
C ASN A 155 -9.94 28.58 -7.62
N VAL A 156 -9.27 27.43 -7.53
CA VAL A 156 -8.42 27.11 -6.38
C VAL A 156 -7.18 27.98 -6.39
N LYS A 157 -6.92 28.71 -5.29
CA LYS A 157 -5.71 29.51 -5.11
C LYS A 157 -4.46 28.65 -5.12
N GLY A 158 -3.42 29.09 -5.83
CA GLY A 158 -2.16 28.37 -5.95
C GLY A 158 -1.02 29.25 -6.44
N ILE A 159 0.16 28.67 -6.50
CA ILE A 159 1.38 29.29 -7.04
C ILE A 159 1.56 28.84 -8.48
N HIS A 160 1.70 29.77 -9.38
CA HIS A 160 2.07 29.49 -10.78
C HIS A 160 3.54 29.06 -10.85
N ILE A 161 3.82 27.87 -11.36
CA ILE A 161 5.19 27.37 -11.46
C ILE A 161 5.73 27.54 -12.88
N PHE A 162 5.03 27.02 -13.88
CA PHE A 162 5.49 27.09 -15.27
C PHE A 162 4.32 26.85 -16.23
N GLY A 163 4.16 27.70 -17.24
CA GLY A 163 3.08 27.59 -18.23
C GLY A 163 1.69 27.64 -17.60
N GLU A 164 0.86 26.63 -17.84
CA GLU A 164 -0.48 26.50 -17.24
C GLU A 164 -0.49 25.70 -15.92
N VAL A 165 0.68 25.29 -15.42
CA VAL A 165 0.78 24.47 -14.23
C VAL A 165 0.73 25.34 -12.97
N THR A 166 -0.39 25.30 -12.26
CA THR A 166 -0.58 25.91 -10.94
C THR A 166 -0.52 24.84 -9.84
N LEU A 167 0.37 25.04 -8.87
CA LEU A 167 0.40 24.22 -7.65
C LEU A 167 -0.54 24.85 -6.61
N SER A 168 -1.66 24.21 -6.36
CA SER A 168 -2.67 24.70 -5.41
C SER A 168 -2.14 24.73 -3.97
N PHE A 169 -2.61 25.64 -3.13
CA PHE A 169 -2.26 25.67 -1.70
C PHE A 169 -2.61 24.36 -0.98
N PRO A 170 -3.77 23.72 -1.21
CA PRO A 170 -4.03 22.38 -0.66
C PRO A 170 -2.96 21.34 -1.02
N ALA A 171 -2.48 21.31 -2.27
CA ALA A 171 -1.42 20.39 -2.68
C ALA A 171 -0.08 20.71 -2.02
N LEU A 172 0.24 21.99 -1.80
CA LEU A 172 1.43 22.39 -1.06
C LEU A 172 1.39 21.91 0.39
N ILE A 173 0.22 22.05 1.04
CA ILE A 173 0.01 21.56 2.41
C ILE A 173 0.19 20.03 2.45
N GLU A 174 -0.39 19.32 1.49
CA GLU A 174 -0.24 17.86 1.38
C GLU A 174 1.23 17.47 1.27
N ILE A 175 1.96 18.04 0.33
CA ILE A 175 3.40 17.78 0.13
C ILE A 175 4.19 18.07 1.42
N ALA A 176 3.93 19.19 2.08
CA ALA A 176 4.60 19.56 3.32
C ALA A 176 4.33 18.54 4.45
N VAL A 177 3.10 18.08 4.60
CA VAL A 177 2.72 17.07 5.60
C VAL A 177 3.36 15.72 5.28
N ILE A 178 3.37 15.29 4.01
CA ILE A 178 4.01 14.04 3.59
C ILE A 178 5.52 14.09 3.88
N LEU A 179 6.20 15.18 3.52
CA LEU A 179 7.63 15.34 3.78
C LEU A 179 7.94 15.37 5.28
N LEU A 180 7.11 16.06 6.07
CA LEU A 180 7.23 16.09 7.52
C LEU A 180 7.04 14.69 8.13
N ALA A 181 6.01 13.96 7.72
CA ALA A 181 5.75 12.60 8.16
C ALA A 181 6.90 11.66 7.81
N ALA A 182 7.42 11.76 6.58
CA ALA A 182 8.57 10.98 6.13
C ALA A 182 9.82 11.30 6.95
N TRP A 183 10.10 12.58 7.21
CA TRP A 183 11.23 13.02 8.01
C TRP A 183 11.13 12.56 9.46
N LEU A 184 9.96 12.72 10.09
CA LEU A 184 9.70 12.25 11.45
C LEU A 184 9.84 10.73 11.54
N SER A 185 9.25 9.97 10.61
CA SER A 185 9.39 8.51 10.54
C SER A 185 10.85 8.11 10.42
N PHE A 186 11.61 8.79 9.56
CA PHE A 186 13.05 8.52 9.38
C PHE A 186 13.87 8.84 10.64
N ARG A 187 13.53 9.89 11.37
CA ARG A 187 14.21 10.29 12.61
C ARG A 187 13.88 9.39 13.80
N THR A 188 12.60 9.01 13.93
CA THR A 188 12.12 8.26 15.09
C THR A 188 12.33 6.74 14.96
N THR A 189 12.39 6.22 13.72
CA THR A 189 12.60 4.79 13.49
C THR A 189 14.10 4.45 13.61
N LYS A 190 14.43 3.58 14.57
CA LYS A 190 15.80 3.11 14.81
C LYS A 190 16.40 2.49 13.54
N GLN A 191 17.67 2.76 13.29
CA GLN A 191 18.41 2.25 12.13
C GLN A 191 18.39 0.72 12.05
N GLU A 192 18.41 0.05 13.19
CA GLU A 192 18.33 -1.41 13.28
C GLU A 192 17.01 -1.95 12.69
N ILE A 193 15.86 -1.31 12.99
CA ILE A 193 14.56 -1.68 12.46
C ILE A 193 14.55 -1.50 10.94
N ARG A 194 15.07 -0.39 10.44
CA ARG A 194 15.18 -0.13 9.00
C ARG A 194 16.06 -1.17 8.31
N ARG A 195 17.20 -1.54 8.93
CA ARG A 195 18.09 -2.58 8.41
C ARG A 195 17.44 -3.96 8.40
N ARG A 196 16.71 -4.33 9.45
CA ARG A 196 15.95 -5.59 9.51
C ARG A 196 14.85 -5.64 8.45
N ASN A 197 14.20 -4.53 8.18
CA ASN A 197 13.19 -4.39 7.12
C ASN A 197 13.82 -4.21 5.73
N HIS A 198 15.17 -4.24 5.63
CA HIS A 198 15.92 -4.04 4.39
C HIS A 198 15.42 -2.80 3.62
N PHE A 199 15.19 -1.72 4.36
CA PHE A 199 14.83 -0.45 3.74
C PHE A 199 15.89 -0.04 2.72
N THR A 200 15.47 0.24 1.50
CA THR A 200 16.33 0.76 0.44
C THR A 200 15.61 1.89 -0.27
N TRP A 201 16.37 2.84 -0.77
CA TRP A 201 15.86 3.91 -1.62
C TRP A 201 15.48 3.44 -3.03
N GLY A 202 15.73 2.15 -3.36
CA GLY A 202 15.48 1.58 -4.67
C GLY A 202 14.02 1.72 -5.10
N ALA A 203 13.08 1.38 -4.22
CA ALA A 203 11.65 1.49 -4.50
C ALA A 203 11.21 2.93 -4.80
N ILE A 204 11.73 3.91 -4.06
CA ILE A 204 11.41 5.34 -4.28
C ILE A 204 11.98 5.81 -5.63
N LYS A 205 13.21 5.39 -5.96
CA LYS A 205 13.83 5.70 -7.26
C LYS A 205 13.06 5.08 -8.41
N GLU A 206 12.64 3.82 -8.27
CA GLU A 206 11.87 3.11 -9.28
C GLU A 206 10.54 3.81 -9.57
N VAL A 207 9.79 4.17 -8.52
CA VAL A 207 8.55 4.93 -8.67
C VAL A 207 8.81 6.31 -9.29
N ALA A 208 9.84 7.04 -8.83
CA ALA A 208 10.18 8.35 -9.39
C ALA A 208 10.51 8.27 -10.89
N VAL A 209 11.30 7.27 -11.31
CA VAL A 209 11.62 7.05 -12.72
C VAL A 209 10.36 6.73 -13.54
N LEU A 210 9.46 5.94 -12.99
CA LEU A 210 8.20 5.54 -13.64
C LEU A 210 7.26 6.74 -13.87
N PHE A 211 7.31 7.76 -13.02
CA PHE A 211 6.51 9.00 -13.20
C PHE A 211 7.19 10.08 -14.04
N ILE A 212 8.48 9.94 -14.35
CA ILE A 212 9.21 10.88 -15.23
C ILE A 212 9.15 10.45 -16.70
N GLY A 213 9.05 9.14 -16.96
CA GLY A 213 9.00 8.55 -18.31
C GLY A 213 7.61 8.32 -18.81
#